data_70c4749c02350644deed9dc3ec55b172
#
_entry.id   70c4749c02350644deed9dc3ec55b172
#
_cell.length_a   1.000
_cell.length_b   1.000
_cell.length_c   1.000
_cell.angle_alpha   90.00
_cell.angle_beta   90.00
_cell.angle_gamma   90.00
#
_symmetry.space_group_name_H-M   'P 1'
#
loop_
_entity.id
_entity.type
_entity.pdbx_description
1 polymer ?
#
loop_
_entity_poly.entity_id
_entity_poly.type
_entity_poly.pdbx_seq_one_letter_code
_entity_poly.pdbx_strand_id
1 'polypeptide(L)'
;MAIAREPRLRGQRSDAARNREALVRAATAAVHREGPHVSLATIAADAGVGIGTLYRHFRTREDLLGFLAHRSFEQVLVNVQAAESEGATGGDALRRFIEAAIAQRNELVLPLHGGPPVAAPETLAVRDQVHRAVQRIIERGRTDGTISQDATPRDIVAFGAMLSQPRRPDPEWDATCHRLLATYLNGLCRTDSRVGPTRSRAVAADDHAPLDSHTSPGPLQEGECRTHPG
;
A
#
# COMPACT_ATOMS: atom_id res chain seq x y z
N MET A 1 15.29 13.22 -53.38
CA MET A 1 14.43 12.09 -53.01
C MET A 1 14.64 11.81 -51.52
N ALA A 2 13.79 12.36 -50.66
CA ALA A 2 13.83 12.13 -49.20
C ALA A 2 12.72 11.13 -48.86
N ILE A 3 13.11 9.95 -48.41
CA ILE A 3 12.19 8.84 -48.08
C ILE A 3 11.65 9.07 -46.70
N ALA A 4 10.35 9.35 -46.62
CA ALA A 4 9.59 9.45 -45.39
C ALA A 4 9.57 8.11 -44.63
N ARG A 5 10.24 8.03 -43.47
CA ARG A 5 10.36 6.82 -42.61
C ARG A 5 9.73 6.99 -41.22
N GLU A 6 8.73 7.85 -41.07
CA GLU A 6 8.18 8.22 -39.75
C GLU A 6 6.89 7.50 -39.24
N PRO A 7 6.06 6.79 -40.02
CA PRO A 7 4.82 6.22 -39.47
C PRO A 7 5.03 4.97 -38.59
N ARG A 8 6.07 4.16 -38.84
CA ARG A 8 6.30 2.89 -38.12
C ARG A 8 6.76 3.07 -36.67
N LEU A 9 7.48 4.14 -36.34
CA LEU A 9 8.01 4.39 -35.00
C LEU A 9 6.92 4.88 -34.03
N ARG A 10 5.91 5.60 -34.51
CA ARG A 10 4.76 6.03 -33.68
C ARG A 10 3.85 4.86 -33.29
N GLY A 11 3.59 3.92 -34.20
CA GLY A 11 2.79 2.71 -33.91
C GLY A 11 3.44 1.84 -32.85
N GLN A 12 4.74 1.54 -32.99
CA GLN A 12 5.46 0.70 -32.02
C GLN A 12 5.56 1.30 -30.62
N ARG A 13 5.71 2.63 -30.50
CA ARG A 13 5.70 3.30 -29.18
C ARG A 13 4.32 3.26 -28.52
N SER A 14 3.26 3.43 -29.31
CA SER A 14 1.88 3.31 -28.83
C SER A 14 1.54 1.90 -28.37
N ASP A 15 2.01 0.87 -29.10
CA ASP A 15 1.80 -0.53 -28.73
C ASP A 15 2.57 -0.91 -27.46
N ALA A 16 3.82 -0.45 -27.32
CA ALA A 16 4.62 -0.67 -26.11
C ALA A 16 3.99 -0.01 -24.89
N ALA A 17 3.46 1.21 -25.03
CA ALA A 17 2.76 1.90 -23.94
C ALA A 17 1.46 1.17 -23.52
N ARG A 18 0.66 0.72 -24.51
CA ARG A 18 -0.55 -0.08 -24.26
C ARG A 18 -0.24 -1.40 -23.58
N ASN A 19 0.80 -2.11 -24.01
CA ASN A 19 1.23 -3.37 -23.41
C ASN A 19 1.70 -3.15 -21.97
N ARG A 20 2.45 -2.08 -21.71
CA ARG A 20 2.89 -1.74 -20.35
C ARG A 20 1.69 -1.47 -19.43
N GLU A 21 0.72 -0.70 -19.89
CA GLU A 21 -0.48 -0.41 -19.09
C GLU A 21 -1.34 -1.64 -18.87
N ALA A 22 -1.45 -2.54 -19.84
CA ALA A 22 -2.12 -3.83 -19.68
C ALA A 22 -1.42 -4.70 -18.64
N LEU A 23 -0.07 -4.76 -18.68
CA LEU A 23 0.73 -5.46 -17.67
C LEU A 23 0.53 -4.88 -16.27
N VAL A 24 0.51 -3.56 -16.13
CA VAL A 24 0.30 -2.88 -14.84
C VAL A 24 -1.07 -3.20 -14.26
N ARG A 25 -2.14 -3.12 -15.07
CA ARG A 25 -3.49 -3.47 -14.62
C ARG A 25 -3.61 -4.94 -14.23
N ALA A 26 -3.08 -5.85 -15.05
CA ALA A 26 -3.09 -7.28 -14.75
C ALA A 26 -2.30 -7.60 -13.48
N ALA A 27 -1.12 -6.99 -13.32
CA ALA A 27 -0.29 -7.17 -12.13
C ALA A 27 -0.99 -6.66 -10.86
N THR A 28 -1.61 -5.47 -10.90
CA THR A 28 -2.40 -4.94 -9.79
C THR A 28 -3.52 -5.89 -9.39
N ALA A 29 -4.32 -6.36 -10.35
CA ALA A 29 -5.41 -7.30 -10.11
C ALA A 29 -4.90 -8.65 -9.56
N ALA A 30 -3.79 -9.15 -10.09
CA ALA A 30 -3.19 -10.41 -9.66
C ALA A 30 -2.62 -10.31 -8.24
N VAL A 31 -1.95 -9.20 -7.88
CA VAL A 31 -1.46 -8.95 -6.52
C VAL A 31 -2.62 -8.88 -5.51
N HIS A 32 -3.73 -8.25 -5.87
CA HIS A 32 -4.91 -8.20 -4.98
C HIS A 32 -5.60 -9.56 -4.82
N ARG A 33 -5.53 -10.43 -5.83
CA ARG A 33 -6.14 -11.76 -5.81
C ARG A 33 -5.29 -12.80 -5.10
N GLU A 34 -3.98 -12.80 -5.33
CA GLU A 34 -3.04 -13.87 -4.98
C GLU A 34 -1.91 -13.40 -4.03
N GLY A 35 -1.81 -12.09 -3.81
CA GLY A 35 -0.72 -11.50 -3.03
C GLY A 35 0.55 -11.23 -3.85
N PRO A 36 1.62 -10.75 -3.19
CA PRO A 36 2.86 -10.31 -3.86
C PRO A 36 3.69 -11.48 -4.43
N HIS A 37 3.32 -12.72 -4.16
CA HIS A 37 4.02 -13.92 -4.65
C HIS A 37 3.48 -14.44 -5.99
N VAL A 38 2.49 -13.77 -6.58
CA VAL A 38 1.95 -14.12 -7.90
C VAL A 38 3.05 -14.27 -8.97
N SER A 39 2.90 -15.28 -9.85
CA SER A 39 3.91 -15.54 -10.88
C SER A 39 3.89 -14.51 -11.99
N LEU A 40 5.07 -14.17 -12.55
CA LEU A 40 5.14 -13.30 -13.73
C LEU A 40 4.47 -13.93 -14.95
N ALA A 41 4.42 -15.26 -15.04
CA ALA A 41 3.73 -15.97 -16.12
C ALA A 41 2.22 -15.77 -16.03
N THR A 42 1.63 -15.85 -14.84
CA THR A 42 0.22 -15.54 -14.59
C THR A 42 -0.10 -14.11 -15.02
N ILE A 43 0.72 -13.14 -14.59
CA ILE A 43 0.53 -11.72 -14.94
C ILE A 43 0.60 -11.49 -16.44
N ALA A 44 1.55 -12.11 -17.15
CA ALA A 44 1.67 -11.99 -18.61
C ALA A 44 0.45 -12.57 -19.32
N ALA A 45 -0.04 -13.74 -18.87
CA ALA A 45 -1.24 -14.37 -19.40
C ALA A 45 -2.49 -13.49 -19.17
N ASP A 46 -2.68 -12.97 -17.96
CA ASP A 46 -3.80 -12.08 -17.61
C ASP A 46 -3.76 -10.75 -18.43
N ALA A 47 -2.57 -10.28 -18.75
CA ALA A 47 -2.37 -9.08 -19.59
C ALA A 47 -2.55 -9.36 -21.10
N GLY A 48 -2.65 -10.62 -21.51
CA GLY A 48 -2.72 -11.01 -22.92
C GLY A 48 -1.41 -10.76 -23.70
N VAL A 49 -0.26 -10.78 -23.02
CA VAL A 49 1.04 -10.57 -23.66
C VAL A 49 1.97 -11.76 -23.44
N GLY A 50 2.94 -11.93 -24.34
CA GLY A 50 3.97 -12.95 -24.17
C GLY A 50 4.90 -12.63 -22.99
N ILE A 51 5.35 -13.67 -22.26
CA ILE A 51 6.28 -13.53 -21.12
C ILE A 51 7.56 -12.75 -21.49
N GLY A 52 8.07 -12.91 -22.71
CA GLY A 52 9.21 -12.13 -23.21
C GLY A 52 8.93 -10.63 -23.32
N THR A 53 7.68 -10.23 -23.53
CA THR A 53 7.26 -8.82 -23.51
C THR A 53 7.29 -8.28 -22.08
N LEU A 54 6.83 -9.06 -21.11
CA LEU A 54 6.90 -8.71 -19.69
C LEU A 54 8.35 -8.47 -19.27
N TYR A 55 9.28 -9.41 -19.57
CA TYR A 55 10.68 -9.27 -19.19
C TYR A 55 11.42 -8.10 -19.87
N ARG A 56 10.91 -7.59 -20.99
CA ARG A 56 11.44 -6.34 -21.60
C ARG A 56 11.07 -5.10 -20.78
N HIS A 57 9.95 -5.13 -20.05
CA HIS A 57 9.48 -4.03 -19.22
C HIS A 57 9.94 -4.14 -17.77
N PHE A 58 9.96 -5.36 -17.22
CA PHE A 58 10.31 -5.65 -15.82
C PHE A 58 11.19 -6.88 -15.77
N ARG A 59 12.44 -6.70 -15.35
CA ARG A 59 13.44 -7.80 -15.34
C ARG A 59 13.16 -8.82 -14.25
N THR A 60 12.64 -8.36 -13.12
CA THR A 60 12.34 -9.20 -11.96
C THR A 60 10.90 -8.93 -11.49
N ARG A 61 10.42 -9.79 -10.60
CA ARG A 61 9.16 -9.56 -9.88
C ARG A 61 9.25 -8.32 -9.00
N GLU A 62 10.37 -8.17 -8.34
CA GLU A 62 10.69 -7.06 -7.44
C GLU A 62 10.64 -5.72 -8.19
N ASP A 63 11.17 -5.67 -9.42
CA ASP A 63 11.06 -4.48 -10.29
C ASP A 63 9.60 -4.13 -10.58
N LEU A 64 8.78 -5.13 -10.93
CA LEU A 64 7.36 -4.92 -11.21
C LEU A 64 6.61 -4.45 -9.95
N LEU A 65 6.79 -5.14 -8.83
CA LEU A 65 6.12 -4.81 -7.57
C LEU A 65 6.58 -3.45 -7.04
N GLY A 66 7.86 -3.13 -7.13
CA GLY A 66 8.41 -1.83 -6.78
C GLY A 66 7.81 -0.71 -7.64
N PHE A 67 7.67 -0.94 -8.94
CA PHE A 67 6.99 0.00 -9.86
C PHE A 67 5.52 0.20 -9.48
N LEU A 68 4.77 -0.87 -9.16
CA LEU A 68 3.37 -0.76 -8.74
C LEU A 68 3.23 0.04 -7.45
N ALA A 69 4.09 -0.22 -6.47
CA ALA A 69 4.10 0.51 -5.20
C ALA A 69 4.43 2.00 -5.43
N HIS A 70 5.46 2.31 -6.22
CA HIS A 70 5.84 3.67 -6.54
C HIS A 70 4.69 4.45 -7.19
N ARG A 71 4.10 3.89 -8.25
CA ARG A 71 2.93 4.47 -8.94
C ARG A 71 1.75 4.69 -7.99
N SER A 72 1.53 3.77 -7.05
CA SER A 72 0.46 3.91 -6.06
C SER A 72 0.72 5.07 -5.11
N PHE A 73 1.95 5.27 -4.65
CA PHE A 73 2.30 6.42 -3.81
C PHE A 73 2.21 7.74 -4.58
N GLU A 74 2.60 7.78 -5.87
CA GLU A 74 2.40 8.95 -6.74
C GLU A 74 0.90 9.30 -6.86
N GLN A 75 0.04 8.30 -7.06
CA GLN A 75 -1.41 8.50 -7.12
C GLN A 75 -1.98 9.02 -5.79
N VAL A 76 -1.55 8.46 -4.66
CA VAL A 76 -1.93 8.95 -3.33
C VAL A 76 -1.46 10.39 -3.11
N LEU A 77 -0.28 10.75 -3.59
CA LEU A 77 0.22 12.12 -3.53
C LEU A 77 -0.65 13.08 -4.35
N VAL A 78 -1.02 12.72 -5.56
CA VAL A 78 -1.95 13.50 -6.40
C VAL A 78 -3.28 13.69 -5.67
N ASN A 79 -3.83 12.63 -5.07
CA ASN A 79 -5.11 12.69 -4.36
C ASN A 79 -5.05 13.64 -3.15
N VAL A 80 -3.99 13.57 -2.34
CA VAL A 80 -3.87 14.45 -1.16
C VAL A 80 -3.65 15.91 -1.55
N GLN A 81 -2.89 16.18 -2.63
CA GLN A 81 -2.69 17.53 -3.14
C GLN A 81 -3.97 18.13 -3.72
N ALA A 82 -4.75 17.36 -4.47
CA ALA A 82 -6.06 17.77 -4.96
C ALA A 82 -7.01 18.08 -3.79
N ALA A 83 -7.07 17.19 -2.79
CA ALA A 83 -7.89 17.40 -1.61
C ALA A 83 -7.45 18.64 -0.80
N GLU A 84 -6.16 18.90 -0.69
CA GLU A 84 -5.60 20.10 -0.03
C GLU A 84 -6.02 21.39 -0.74
N SER A 85 -6.05 21.40 -2.08
CA SER A 85 -6.39 22.58 -2.88
C SER A 85 -7.88 22.82 -2.99
N GLU A 86 -8.69 21.78 -3.06
CA GLU A 86 -10.14 21.85 -3.29
C GLU A 86 -10.98 21.91 -2.02
N GLY A 87 -10.44 21.43 -0.89
CA GLY A 87 -11.16 21.40 0.39
C GLY A 87 -11.35 22.78 0.98
N ALA A 88 -12.57 23.13 1.36
CA ALA A 88 -12.91 24.42 1.98
C ALA A 88 -12.28 24.58 3.38
N THR A 89 -12.22 23.49 4.15
CA THR A 89 -11.63 23.40 5.50
C THR A 89 -10.63 22.25 5.56
N GLY A 90 -9.84 22.15 6.64
CA GLY A 90 -8.98 21.01 6.86
C GLY A 90 -9.75 19.69 6.97
N GLY A 91 -10.88 19.68 7.65
CA GLY A 91 -11.75 18.51 7.76
C GLY A 91 -12.38 18.10 6.43
N ASP A 92 -12.75 19.08 5.57
CA ASP A 92 -13.25 18.79 4.22
C ASP A 92 -12.16 18.21 3.31
N ALA A 93 -10.95 18.79 3.36
CA ALA A 93 -9.81 18.25 2.64
C ALA A 93 -9.48 16.82 3.07
N LEU A 94 -9.53 16.53 4.37
CA LEU A 94 -9.28 15.19 4.88
C LEU A 94 -10.34 14.19 4.40
N ARG A 95 -11.61 14.58 4.39
CA ARG A 95 -12.69 13.75 3.85
C ARG A 95 -12.45 13.42 2.39
N ARG A 96 -12.19 14.42 1.54
CA ARG A 96 -11.92 14.24 0.10
C ARG A 96 -10.74 13.31 -0.15
N PHE A 97 -9.66 13.45 0.62
CA PHE A 97 -8.49 12.57 0.51
C PHE A 97 -8.83 11.11 0.77
N ILE A 98 -9.57 10.81 1.85
CA ILE A 98 -9.92 9.42 2.19
C ILE A 98 -10.98 8.87 1.22
N GLU A 99 -11.96 9.67 0.79
CA GLU A 99 -12.94 9.28 -0.23
C GLU A 99 -12.27 8.91 -1.56
N ALA A 100 -11.26 9.68 -2.00
CA ALA A 100 -10.47 9.35 -3.20
C ALA A 100 -9.72 8.02 -3.05
N ALA A 101 -9.15 7.74 -1.86
CA ALA A 101 -8.49 6.48 -1.57
C ALA A 101 -9.48 5.29 -1.60
N ILE A 102 -10.69 5.45 -1.05
CA ILE A 102 -11.75 4.44 -1.11
C ILE A 102 -12.17 4.17 -2.55
N ALA A 103 -12.39 5.22 -3.36
CA ALA A 103 -12.80 5.11 -4.75
C ALA A 103 -11.77 4.37 -5.61
N GLN A 104 -10.48 4.57 -5.34
CA GLN A 104 -9.37 4.00 -6.11
C GLN A 104 -8.75 2.73 -5.47
N ARG A 105 -9.37 2.17 -4.45
CA ARG A 105 -8.80 1.06 -3.65
C ARG A 105 -8.30 -0.13 -4.45
N ASN A 106 -8.94 -0.44 -5.58
CA ASN A 106 -8.57 -1.57 -6.44
C ASN A 106 -7.46 -1.23 -7.45
N GLU A 107 -7.00 0.01 -7.49
CA GLU A 107 -5.93 0.49 -8.36
C GLU A 107 -4.59 0.64 -7.62
N LEU A 108 -4.63 0.65 -6.28
CA LEU A 108 -3.47 0.92 -5.43
C LEU A 108 -2.86 -0.37 -4.90
N VAL A 109 -1.55 -0.55 -5.07
CA VAL A 109 -0.76 -1.63 -4.47
C VAL A 109 0.14 -1.02 -3.38
N LEU A 110 -0.36 -1.00 -2.16
CA LEU A 110 0.32 -0.39 -1.01
C LEU A 110 0.73 -1.45 0.02
N PRO A 111 1.79 -1.23 0.82
CA PRO A 111 2.20 -2.18 1.87
C PRO A 111 1.09 -2.55 2.85
N LEU A 112 0.28 -1.58 3.26
CA LEU A 112 -0.88 -1.81 4.15
C LEU A 112 -2.01 -2.62 3.49
N HIS A 113 -1.96 -2.81 2.17
CA HIS A 113 -2.90 -3.63 1.39
C HIS A 113 -2.28 -4.98 0.98
N GLY A 114 -1.21 -5.42 1.66
CA GLY A 114 -0.50 -6.66 1.30
C GLY A 114 0.45 -6.50 0.12
N GLY A 115 0.75 -5.28 -0.30
CA GLY A 115 1.77 -4.98 -1.29
C GLY A 115 3.20 -5.15 -0.74
N PRO A 116 4.22 -4.99 -1.58
CA PRO A 116 5.61 -5.13 -1.17
C PRO A 116 6.03 -4.02 -0.20
N PRO A 117 7.00 -4.27 0.70
CA PRO A 117 7.59 -3.24 1.52
C PRO A 117 8.29 -2.19 0.64
N VAL A 118 8.23 -0.92 1.06
CA VAL A 118 8.88 0.18 0.34
C VAL A 118 10.33 0.27 0.77
N ALA A 119 11.25 0.02 -0.16
CA ALA A 119 12.69 0.12 0.07
C ALA A 119 13.37 1.14 -0.86
N ALA A 120 12.82 1.41 -2.04
CA ALA A 120 13.39 2.31 -3.03
C ALA A 120 13.39 3.77 -2.51
N PRO A 121 14.54 4.48 -2.54
CA PRO A 121 14.65 5.84 -2.01
C PRO A 121 13.67 6.82 -2.65
N GLU A 122 13.43 6.71 -3.95
CA GLU A 122 12.46 7.53 -4.70
C GLU A 122 11.02 7.32 -4.19
N THR A 123 10.65 6.07 -3.90
CA THR A 123 9.31 5.77 -3.36
C THR A 123 9.16 6.25 -1.91
N LEU A 124 10.22 6.14 -1.10
CA LEU A 124 10.26 6.70 0.24
C LEU A 124 10.08 8.22 0.22
N ALA A 125 10.73 8.90 -0.74
CA ALA A 125 10.61 10.35 -0.90
C ALA A 125 9.16 10.76 -1.25
N VAL A 126 8.48 10.03 -2.12
CA VAL A 126 7.06 10.28 -2.46
C VAL A 126 6.17 10.02 -1.24
N ARG A 127 6.38 8.93 -0.51
CA ARG A 127 5.66 8.63 0.74
C ARG A 127 5.79 9.76 1.75
N ASP A 128 7.00 10.30 1.91
CA ASP A 128 7.25 11.41 2.84
C ASP A 128 6.58 12.70 2.37
N GLN A 129 6.42 12.91 1.05
CA GLN A 129 5.61 14.01 0.51
C GLN A 129 4.13 13.85 0.86
N VAL A 130 3.58 12.63 0.78
CA VAL A 130 2.19 12.35 1.23
C VAL A 130 2.03 12.72 2.71
N HIS A 131 2.92 12.27 3.59
CA HIS A 131 2.84 12.61 5.01
C HIS A 131 2.92 14.11 5.27
N ARG A 132 3.79 14.85 4.56
CA ARG A 132 3.87 16.31 4.66
C ARG A 132 2.59 17.00 4.18
N ALA A 133 1.97 16.52 3.11
CA ALA A 133 0.71 17.07 2.62
C ALA A 133 -0.43 16.83 3.61
N VAL A 134 -0.54 15.62 4.17
CA VAL A 134 -1.51 15.32 5.24
C VAL A 134 -1.26 16.19 6.48
N GLN A 135 0.01 16.43 6.85
CA GLN A 135 0.36 17.32 7.97
C GLN A 135 -0.18 18.74 7.73
N ARG A 136 -0.02 19.31 6.53
CA ARG A 136 -0.56 20.65 6.21
C ARG A 136 -2.09 20.70 6.30
N ILE A 137 -2.78 19.65 5.86
CA ILE A 137 -4.24 19.53 6.01
C ILE A 137 -4.62 19.54 7.49
N ILE A 138 -3.92 18.78 8.33
CA ILE A 138 -4.15 18.74 9.78
C ILE A 138 -3.92 20.12 10.41
N GLU A 139 -2.81 20.80 10.09
CA GLU A 139 -2.50 22.14 10.62
C GLU A 139 -3.58 23.18 10.23
N ARG A 140 -4.05 23.12 8.99
CA ARG A 140 -5.21 23.94 8.57
C ARG A 140 -6.45 23.60 9.36
N GLY A 141 -6.75 22.30 9.56
CA GLY A 141 -7.92 21.86 10.31
C GLY A 141 -7.86 22.18 11.81
N ARG A 142 -6.67 22.24 12.38
CA ARG A 142 -6.48 22.75 13.75
C ARG A 142 -6.75 24.26 13.83
N THR A 143 -6.35 25.00 12.81
CA THR A 143 -6.55 26.46 12.74
C THR A 143 -8.03 26.80 12.53
N ASP A 144 -8.73 26.07 11.68
CA ASP A 144 -10.16 26.26 11.39
C ASP A 144 -11.10 25.51 12.35
N GLY A 145 -10.56 24.78 13.32
CA GLY A 145 -11.31 24.07 14.35
C GLY A 145 -11.98 22.76 13.89
N THR A 146 -11.67 22.27 12.68
CA THR A 146 -12.28 21.06 12.13
C THR A 146 -11.50 19.78 12.41
N ILE A 147 -10.28 19.87 12.95
CA ILE A 147 -9.42 18.71 13.30
C ILE A 147 -8.84 18.91 14.70
N SER A 148 -8.89 17.86 15.52
CA SER A 148 -8.33 17.82 16.86
C SER A 148 -6.82 18.04 16.90
N GLN A 149 -6.32 18.58 18.02
CA GLN A 149 -4.89 18.76 18.28
C GLN A 149 -4.12 17.43 18.33
N ASP A 150 -4.78 16.32 18.70
CA ASP A 150 -4.17 15.01 18.85
C ASP A 150 -4.04 14.23 17.52
N ALA A 151 -4.66 14.66 16.44
CA ALA A 151 -4.60 14.01 15.15
C ALA A 151 -3.17 13.98 14.59
N THR A 152 -2.71 12.83 14.12
CA THR A 152 -1.38 12.72 13.47
C THR A 152 -1.50 12.25 12.02
N PRO A 153 -0.55 12.60 11.14
CA PRO A 153 -0.54 12.08 9.77
C PRO A 153 -0.55 10.56 9.70
N ARG A 154 0.12 9.91 10.66
CA ARG A 154 0.18 8.45 10.73
C ARG A 154 -1.19 7.84 10.96
N ASP A 155 -1.99 8.38 11.87
CA ASP A 155 -3.32 7.86 12.20
C ASP A 155 -4.27 8.06 11.01
N ILE A 156 -4.20 9.22 10.36
CA ILE A 156 -5.00 9.54 9.18
C ILE A 156 -4.68 8.58 8.01
N VAL A 157 -3.38 8.39 7.71
CA VAL A 157 -2.96 7.50 6.64
C VAL A 157 -3.31 6.06 6.95
N ALA A 158 -3.13 5.60 8.20
CA ALA A 158 -3.49 4.26 8.62
C ALA A 158 -5.00 4.02 8.50
N PHE A 159 -5.82 4.96 8.98
CA PHE A 159 -7.27 4.88 8.89
C PHE A 159 -7.75 4.86 7.43
N GLY A 160 -7.24 5.76 6.60
CA GLY A 160 -7.53 5.80 5.16
C GLY A 160 -7.16 4.48 4.47
N ALA A 161 -5.98 3.92 4.77
CA ALA A 161 -5.56 2.64 4.23
C ALA A 161 -6.46 1.47 4.70
N MET A 162 -6.94 1.49 5.93
CA MET A 162 -7.88 0.47 6.43
C MET A 162 -9.22 0.51 5.68
N LEU A 163 -9.76 1.70 5.40
CA LEU A 163 -11.02 1.85 4.65
C LEU A 163 -10.86 1.55 3.16
N SER A 164 -9.68 1.80 2.59
CA SER A 164 -9.39 1.60 1.17
C SER A 164 -8.76 0.23 0.86
N GLN A 165 -9.02 -0.79 1.68
CA GLN A 165 -8.60 -2.17 1.39
C GLN A 165 -9.21 -2.66 0.06
N PRO A 166 -8.42 -3.26 -0.85
CA PRO A 166 -8.92 -3.83 -2.09
C PRO A 166 -10.01 -4.87 -1.83
N ARG A 167 -11.15 -4.73 -2.50
CA ARG A 167 -12.29 -5.63 -2.36
C ARG A 167 -13.05 -5.77 -3.67
N ARG A 168 -13.79 -6.86 -3.82
CA ARG A 168 -14.79 -6.97 -4.87
C ARG A 168 -15.84 -5.85 -4.69
N PRO A 169 -16.44 -5.33 -5.79
CA PRO A 169 -17.51 -4.36 -5.71
C PRO A 169 -18.61 -4.84 -4.75
N ASP A 170 -18.89 -4.03 -3.76
CA ASP A 170 -19.87 -4.29 -2.71
C ASP A 170 -20.46 -2.95 -2.24
N PRO A 171 -21.67 -2.59 -2.75
CA PRO A 171 -22.30 -1.32 -2.40
C PRO A 171 -22.59 -1.16 -0.91
N GLU A 172 -22.87 -2.25 -0.18
CA GLU A 172 -23.10 -2.20 1.25
C GLU A 172 -21.81 -1.87 2.01
N TRP A 173 -20.68 -2.45 1.56
CA TRP A 173 -19.38 -2.11 2.11
C TRP A 173 -18.99 -0.65 1.81
N ASP A 174 -19.27 -0.16 0.62
CA ASP A 174 -18.99 1.22 0.24
C ASP A 174 -19.78 2.20 1.12
N ALA A 175 -21.06 1.94 1.31
CA ALA A 175 -21.88 2.71 2.24
C ALA A 175 -21.37 2.64 3.68
N THR A 176 -20.84 1.48 4.10
CA THR A 176 -20.24 1.30 5.42
C THR A 176 -18.96 2.13 5.55
N CYS A 177 -18.06 2.12 4.56
CA CYS A 177 -16.86 2.96 4.56
C CYS A 177 -17.19 4.44 4.72
N HIS A 178 -18.19 4.95 4.01
CA HIS A 178 -18.61 6.35 4.13
C HIS A 178 -19.19 6.67 5.51
N ARG A 179 -19.97 5.76 6.12
CA ARG A 179 -20.46 5.96 7.50
C ARG A 179 -19.32 5.95 8.53
N LEU A 180 -18.36 5.03 8.39
CA LEU A 180 -17.17 4.97 9.25
C LEU A 180 -16.31 6.22 9.11
N LEU A 181 -16.13 6.70 7.88
CA LEU A 181 -15.42 7.95 7.62
C LEU A 181 -16.11 9.14 8.29
N ALA A 182 -17.43 9.28 8.13
CA ALA A 182 -18.17 10.33 8.77
C ALA A 182 -18.08 10.28 10.31
N THR A 183 -18.16 9.08 10.89
CA THR A 183 -17.99 8.86 12.34
C THR A 183 -16.60 9.26 12.81
N TYR A 184 -15.56 8.86 12.08
CA TYR A 184 -14.17 9.20 12.38
C TYR A 184 -13.93 10.71 12.34
N LEU A 185 -14.40 11.39 11.28
CA LEU A 185 -14.26 12.84 11.14
C LEU A 185 -15.01 13.58 12.25
N ASN A 186 -16.22 13.15 12.60
CA ASN A 186 -16.96 13.71 13.74
C ASN A 186 -16.20 13.52 15.05
N GLY A 187 -15.50 12.41 15.23
CA GLY A 187 -14.64 12.16 16.40
C GLY A 187 -13.42 13.07 16.42
N LEU A 188 -12.84 13.37 15.26
CA LEU A 188 -11.70 14.30 15.16
C LEU A 188 -12.06 15.74 15.50
N CYS A 189 -13.32 16.17 15.28
CA CYS A 189 -13.79 17.53 15.60
C CYS A 189 -14.14 17.70 17.09
N ARG A 190 -14.32 16.60 17.83
CA ARG A 190 -14.73 16.68 19.26
C ARG A 190 -13.52 16.83 20.15
N THR A 191 -13.21 18.05 20.53
CA THR A 191 -12.28 18.41 21.61
C THR A 191 -12.89 18.13 22.98
N ASP A 192 -13.37 16.91 23.24
CA ASP A 192 -13.75 16.51 24.59
C ASP A 192 -12.59 15.78 25.26
N SER A 193 -11.98 16.46 26.21
CA SER A 193 -10.89 16.09 27.11
C SER A 193 -11.22 14.86 27.99
N ARG A 194 -11.49 13.69 27.44
CA ARG A 194 -11.83 12.49 28.23
C ARG A 194 -11.17 11.19 27.81
N VAL A 195 -10.15 11.21 26.99
CA VAL A 195 -9.24 10.06 26.90
C VAL A 195 -7.88 10.55 27.35
N GLY A 196 -7.56 10.30 28.61
CA GLY A 196 -6.22 10.50 29.11
C GLY A 196 -5.23 9.75 28.20
N PRO A 197 -3.97 10.21 28.11
CA PRO A 197 -3.00 9.60 27.22
C PRO A 197 -2.88 8.12 27.59
N THR A 198 -3.31 7.26 26.67
CA THR A 198 -2.94 5.86 26.72
C THR A 198 -1.42 5.87 26.61
N ARG A 199 -0.73 5.70 27.74
CA ARG A 199 0.72 5.56 27.76
C ARG A 199 1.05 4.43 26.81
N SER A 200 1.45 4.78 25.60
CA SER A 200 2.10 3.85 24.70
C SER A 200 3.32 3.34 25.43
N ARG A 201 3.17 2.16 26.03
CA ARG A 201 4.30 1.43 26.56
C ARG A 201 5.17 1.15 25.36
N ALA A 202 6.28 1.89 25.25
CA ALA A 202 7.31 1.63 24.26
C ALA A 202 7.62 0.13 24.38
N VAL A 203 7.25 -0.63 23.36
CA VAL A 203 7.82 -1.96 23.16
C VAL A 203 9.28 -1.67 22.85
N ALA A 204 10.13 -1.85 23.85
CA ALA A 204 11.57 -1.82 23.67
C ALA A 204 11.88 -2.78 22.52
N ALA A 205 12.61 -2.27 21.55
CA ALA A 205 13.22 -3.11 20.53
C ALA A 205 14.13 -4.09 21.28
N ASP A 206 13.68 -5.34 21.40
CA ASP A 206 14.53 -6.41 21.89
C ASP A 206 15.64 -6.61 20.86
N ASP A 207 16.86 -6.35 21.31
CA ASP A 207 18.12 -6.71 20.70
C ASP A 207 18.04 -8.14 20.18
N HIS A 208 18.20 -8.31 18.88
CA HIS A 208 18.54 -9.57 18.28
C HIS A 208 19.99 -9.89 18.67
N ALA A 209 20.17 -10.59 19.80
CA ALA A 209 21.39 -11.32 20.06
C ALA A 209 21.51 -12.48 19.06
N PRO A 210 22.69 -12.71 18.46
CA PRO A 210 22.90 -13.84 17.57
C PRO A 210 22.86 -15.14 18.36
N LEU A 211 22.06 -16.10 17.87
CA LEU A 211 22.07 -17.47 18.35
C LEU A 211 23.41 -18.12 17.90
N ASP A 212 24.36 -18.17 18.80
CA ASP A 212 25.56 -18.98 18.63
C ASP A 212 25.20 -20.47 18.63
N SER A 213 25.60 -21.08 17.56
CA SER A 213 25.59 -22.50 17.28
C SER A 213 26.46 -23.31 18.25
N HIS A 214 26.10 -24.57 18.35
CA HIS A 214 26.79 -25.71 18.90
C HIS A 214 26.48 -26.13 20.34
N THR A 215 25.52 -27.06 20.42
CA THR A 215 25.63 -28.17 21.38
C THR A 215 25.18 -29.44 20.66
N SER A 216 26.14 -30.29 20.39
CA SER A 216 25.96 -31.65 19.87
C SER A 216 25.18 -32.50 20.86
N PRO A 217 24.27 -33.38 20.43
CA PRO A 217 23.67 -34.37 21.30
C PRO A 217 24.69 -35.51 21.54
N GLY A 218 24.94 -35.79 22.81
CA GLY A 218 25.69 -36.98 23.27
C GLY A 218 24.93 -38.29 23.00
N PRO A 219 25.64 -39.43 23.07
CA PRO A 219 25.14 -40.72 22.58
C PRO A 219 24.05 -41.31 23.48
N LEU A 220 23.03 -41.88 22.82
CA LEU A 220 21.96 -42.66 23.40
C LEU A 220 22.54 -43.90 24.11
N GLN A 221 22.27 -44.06 25.41
CA GLN A 221 22.49 -45.32 26.13
C GLN A 221 21.37 -46.29 25.78
N GLU A 222 21.76 -47.47 25.26
CA GLU A 222 20.91 -48.63 25.08
C GLU A 222 20.46 -49.13 26.46
N GLY A 223 19.18 -49.10 26.71
CA GLY A 223 18.52 -49.69 27.87
C GLY A 223 17.79 -50.94 27.47
N GLU A 224 18.28 -52.08 28.01
CA GLU A 224 17.84 -53.44 27.75
C GLU A 224 16.34 -53.68 27.86
N CYS A 225 15.83 -54.38 26.87
CA CYS A 225 14.49 -54.97 26.81
C CYS A 225 14.50 -56.24 27.71
N ARG A 226 13.83 -56.20 28.87
CA ARG A 226 13.49 -57.45 29.63
C ARG A 226 12.10 -57.92 29.25
N THR A 227 12.07 -59.02 28.55
CA THR A 227 10.91 -59.87 28.37
C THR A 227 10.54 -60.54 29.68
N HIS A 228 9.24 -60.60 30.04
CA HIS A 228 8.72 -61.60 30.93
C HIS A 228 7.37 -62.10 30.39
N PRO A 229 7.21 -63.45 30.37
CA PRO A 229 5.99 -64.07 29.92
C PRO A 229 5.00 -64.32 31.08
N GLY A 230 3.71 -64.34 30.76
CA GLY A 230 2.62 -64.70 31.60
C GLY A 230 1.33 -64.59 30.82
#